data_6e54c762fe5fa8e61fb32d5cd140bc90
#
_entry.id   6e54c762fe5fa8e61fb32d5cd140bc90
#
_cell.length_a   1.000
_cell.length_b   1.000
_cell.length_c   1.000
_cell.angle_alpha   90.00
_cell.angle_beta   90.00
_cell.angle_gamma   90.00
#
_symmetry.space_group_name_H-M   'P 1'
#
loop_
_entity.id
_entity.type
_entity.pdbx_description
1 polymer ?
#
loop_
_entity_poly.entity_id
_entity_poly.type
_entity_poly.pdbx_seq_one_letter_code
_entity_poly.pdbx_strand_id
1 'polypeptide(L)'
;MGTKFVITIDDDDREKAQKGALAAFAEADRLNLILSDYEDSSELSRFSKSSRTGVRFKLSEDLFRVLNHGQTLYHDTNGSFDVTLGPISRLWRIARFRKTMPPAGKLAAALSRVGSHHLSLFPEERMGRLGVPDMVLDLGGIAKGYAADRML
;
A
#
# COMPACT_ATOMS: atom_id res chain seq x y z
N MET A 1 7.27 2.86 5.11
CA MET A 1 6.65 3.65 4.01
C MET A 1 7.66 4.38 3.10
N GLY A 2 8.97 4.20 3.30
CA GLY A 2 10.04 4.71 2.43
C GLY A 2 10.12 6.24 2.28
N THR A 3 9.62 7.00 3.24
CA THR A 3 9.67 8.47 3.26
C THR A 3 9.97 8.99 4.65
N LYS A 4 10.42 10.25 4.74
CA LYS A 4 10.60 10.95 6.02
C LYS A 4 9.27 11.58 6.44
N PHE A 5 8.85 11.33 7.68
CA PHE A 5 7.78 12.06 8.34
C PHE A 5 8.38 13.16 9.22
N VAL A 6 7.81 14.34 9.16
CA VAL A 6 8.16 15.50 10.01
C VAL A 6 6.86 15.98 10.63
N ILE A 7 6.86 16.10 11.96
CA ILE A 7 5.73 16.63 12.72
C ILE A 7 6.17 17.97 13.30
N THR A 8 5.37 19.00 13.08
CA THR A 8 5.51 20.31 13.71
C THR A 8 4.29 20.54 14.57
N ILE A 9 4.50 20.84 15.85
CA ILE A 9 3.43 21.12 16.82
C ILE A 9 3.66 22.52 17.36
N ASP A 10 2.62 23.33 17.35
CA ASP A 10 2.56 24.66 17.98
C ASP A 10 1.64 24.55 19.19
N ASP A 11 2.21 24.48 20.40
CA ASP A 11 1.50 24.38 21.69
C ASP A 11 2.39 24.96 22.79
N ASP A 12 1.82 25.76 23.68
CA ASP A 12 2.53 26.36 24.82
C ASP A 12 2.96 25.31 25.86
N ASP A 13 2.29 24.16 25.90
CA ASP A 13 2.63 23.02 26.76
C ASP A 13 3.58 22.05 26.03
N ARG A 14 4.87 22.21 26.35
CA ARG A 14 5.94 21.38 25.76
C ARG A 14 5.75 19.87 26.04
N GLU A 15 5.28 19.50 27.23
CA GLU A 15 5.12 18.09 27.59
C GLU A 15 3.97 17.47 26.80
N LYS A 16 2.86 18.18 26.66
CA LYS A 16 1.71 17.78 25.85
C LYS A 16 2.11 17.65 24.36
N ALA A 17 2.83 18.64 23.82
CA ALA A 17 3.33 18.62 22.44
C ALA A 17 4.24 17.38 22.20
N GLN A 18 5.16 17.09 23.12
CA GLN A 18 6.03 15.94 23.00
C GLN A 18 5.27 14.61 23.06
N LYS A 19 4.30 14.46 23.95
CA LYS A 19 3.43 13.27 24.02
C LYS A 19 2.64 13.09 22.71
N GLY A 20 2.08 14.16 22.17
CA GLY A 20 1.38 14.14 20.88
C GLY A 20 2.28 13.68 19.73
N ALA A 21 3.50 14.24 19.62
CA ALA A 21 4.46 13.83 18.62
C ALA A 21 4.83 12.35 18.71
N LEU A 22 5.09 11.85 19.92
CA LEU A 22 5.41 10.43 20.15
C LEU A 22 4.25 9.52 19.76
N ALA A 23 3.01 9.87 20.10
CA ALA A 23 1.82 9.12 19.72
C ALA A 23 1.64 9.09 18.19
N ALA A 24 1.83 10.21 17.52
CA ALA A 24 1.74 10.29 16.07
C ALA A 24 2.81 9.43 15.37
N PHE A 25 4.06 9.45 15.83
CA PHE A 25 5.10 8.56 15.29
C PHE A 25 4.81 7.08 15.56
N ALA A 26 4.30 6.72 16.74
CA ALA A 26 3.89 5.35 17.05
C ALA A 26 2.78 4.87 16.08
N GLU A 27 1.83 5.74 15.74
CA GLU A 27 0.79 5.43 14.76
C GLU A 27 1.38 5.25 13.34
N ALA A 28 2.33 6.08 12.94
CA ALA A 28 3.04 5.91 11.66
C ALA A 28 3.77 4.58 11.58
N ASP A 29 4.44 4.16 12.66
CA ASP A 29 5.15 2.89 12.75
C ASP A 29 4.17 1.71 12.68
N ARG A 30 3.05 1.78 13.40
CA ARG A 30 1.97 0.79 13.34
C ARG A 30 1.43 0.64 11.91
N LEU A 31 1.13 1.75 11.26
CA LEU A 31 0.64 1.74 9.88
C LEU A 31 1.70 1.28 8.86
N ASN A 32 2.97 1.50 9.15
CA ASN A 32 4.04 0.97 8.31
C ASN A 32 4.05 -0.56 8.28
N LEU A 33 3.79 -1.22 9.41
CA LEU A 33 3.67 -2.68 9.49
C LEU A 33 2.43 -3.22 8.75
N ILE A 34 1.44 -2.37 8.50
CA ILE A 34 0.23 -2.74 7.77
C ILE A 34 0.36 -2.47 6.27
N LEU A 35 0.79 -1.25 5.89
CA LEU A 35 0.64 -0.70 4.54
C LEU A 35 1.93 -0.69 3.70
N SER A 36 3.08 -1.08 4.26
CA SER A 36 4.36 -1.01 3.54
C SER A 36 4.50 -2.14 2.53
N ASP A 37 4.86 -1.81 1.29
CA ASP A 37 5.26 -2.76 0.25
C ASP A 37 6.77 -3.06 0.24
N TYR A 38 7.54 -2.41 1.12
CA TYR A 38 8.98 -2.62 1.32
C TYR A 38 9.26 -3.62 2.45
N GLU A 39 8.35 -3.74 3.42
CA GLU A 39 8.46 -4.64 4.55
C GLU A 39 7.84 -6.00 4.22
N ASP A 40 8.66 -7.05 4.15
CA ASP A 40 8.21 -8.42 3.84
C ASP A 40 7.25 -9.01 4.87
N SER A 41 7.33 -8.54 6.12
CA SER A 41 6.47 -8.92 7.25
C SER A 41 5.18 -8.11 7.33
N SER A 42 5.04 -7.04 6.54
CA SER A 42 3.83 -6.21 6.55
C SER A 42 2.59 -7.01 6.15
N GLU A 43 1.42 -6.53 6.60
CA GLU A 43 0.15 -7.16 6.24
C GLU A 43 -0.08 -7.09 4.73
N LEU A 44 0.21 -5.96 4.09
CA LEU A 44 0.14 -5.77 2.64
C LEU A 44 0.99 -6.79 1.88
N SER A 45 2.23 -7.02 2.34
CA SER A 45 3.14 -7.99 1.71
C SER A 45 2.63 -9.43 1.88
N ARG A 46 2.10 -9.78 3.06
CA ARG A 46 1.47 -11.09 3.30
C ARG A 46 0.23 -11.28 2.44
N PHE A 47 -0.62 -10.25 2.32
CA PHE A 47 -1.77 -10.29 1.44
C PHE A 47 -1.35 -10.44 -0.03
N SER A 48 -0.35 -9.72 -0.50
CA SER A 48 0.20 -9.89 -1.85
C SER A 48 0.70 -11.33 -2.09
N LYS A 49 1.39 -11.93 -1.11
CA LYS A 49 1.86 -13.33 -1.18
C LYS A 49 0.71 -14.36 -1.25
N SER A 50 -0.46 -14.06 -0.68
CA SER A 50 -1.64 -14.94 -0.73
C SER A 50 -2.22 -15.08 -2.14
N SER A 51 -1.85 -14.22 -3.09
CA SER A 51 -2.24 -14.32 -4.50
C SER A 51 -1.88 -15.66 -5.14
N ARG A 52 -0.83 -16.32 -4.65
CA ARG A 52 -0.38 -17.64 -5.15
C ARG A 52 -1.37 -18.75 -4.85
N THR A 53 -2.17 -18.62 -3.81
CA THR A 53 -3.17 -19.61 -3.41
C THR A 53 -4.58 -19.24 -3.85
N GLY A 54 -4.82 -17.97 -4.19
CA GLY A 54 -6.14 -17.44 -4.55
C GLY A 54 -7.18 -17.50 -3.43
N VAL A 55 -6.76 -17.75 -2.18
CA VAL A 55 -7.65 -17.82 -1.02
C VAL A 55 -8.00 -16.43 -0.51
N ARG A 56 -9.13 -16.32 0.18
CA ARG A 56 -9.50 -15.10 0.89
C ARG A 56 -8.54 -14.87 2.07
N PHE A 57 -8.11 -13.64 2.24
CA PHE A 57 -7.21 -13.20 3.30
C PHE A 57 -7.94 -12.21 4.20
N LYS A 58 -7.87 -12.41 5.52
CA LYS A 58 -8.45 -11.50 6.49
C LYS A 58 -7.63 -10.22 6.54
N LEU A 59 -8.31 -9.09 6.39
CA LEU A 59 -7.67 -7.77 6.38
C LEU A 59 -7.94 -7.03 7.70
N SER A 60 -6.94 -6.29 8.17
CA SER A 60 -7.15 -5.28 9.21
C SER A 60 -8.10 -4.20 8.70
N GLU A 61 -8.65 -3.42 9.61
CA GLU A 61 -9.53 -2.31 9.23
C GLU A 61 -8.79 -1.28 8.37
N ASP A 62 -7.56 -0.94 8.73
CA ASP A 62 -6.76 0.05 8.02
C ASP A 62 -6.45 -0.42 6.59
N LEU A 63 -5.97 -1.66 6.42
CA LEU A 63 -5.66 -2.17 5.08
C LEU A 63 -6.92 -2.27 4.23
N PHE A 64 -8.03 -2.77 4.78
CA PHE A 64 -9.30 -2.84 4.05
C PHE A 64 -9.76 -1.45 3.60
N ARG A 65 -9.74 -0.46 4.49
CA ARG A 65 -10.15 0.92 4.21
C ARG A 65 -9.31 1.54 3.09
N VAL A 66 -7.99 1.38 3.15
CA VAL A 66 -7.08 1.92 2.13
C VAL A 66 -7.28 1.23 0.78
N LEU A 67 -7.44 -0.10 0.76
CA LEU A 67 -7.71 -0.83 -0.49
C LEU A 67 -9.06 -0.47 -1.10
N ASN A 68 -10.10 -0.35 -0.29
CA ASN A 68 -11.43 0.07 -0.74
C ASN A 68 -11.39 1.48 -1.34
N HIS A 69 -10.72 2.43 -0.68
CA HIS A 69 -10.53 3.77 -1.22
C HIS A 69 -9.70 3.75 -2.52
N GLY A 70 -8.67 2.89 -2.59
CA GLY A 70 -7.89 2.66 -3.81
C GLY A 70 -8.74 2.18 -4.99
N GLN A 71 -9.73 1.30 -4.76
CA GLN A 71 -10.68 0.89 -5.79
C GLN A 71 -11.63 2.04 -6.20
N THR A 72 -12.09 2.85 -5.26
CA THR A 72 -12.86 4.06 -5.57
C THR A 72 -12.06 4.99 -6.48
N LEU A 73 -10.81 5.28 -6.12
CA LEU A 73 -9.93 6.12 -6.94
C LEU A 73 -9.65 5.52 -8.33
N TYR A 74 -9.54 4.19 -8.43
CA TYR A 74 -9.41 3.52 -9.72
C TYR A 74 -10.61 3.84 -10.63
N HIS A 75 -11.83 3.75 -10.10
CA HIS A 75 -13.05 4.07 -10.86
C HIS A 75 -13.14 5.55 -11.20
N ASP A 76 -12.94 6.43 -10.23
CA ASP A 76 -13.07 7.89 -10.39
C ASP A 76 -12.05 8.46 -11.38
N THR A 77 -10.88 7.81 -11.50
CA THR A 77 -9.80 8.22 -12.41
C THR A 77 -9.75 7.44 -13.73
N ASN A 78 -10.78 6.63 -14.01
CA ASN A 78 -10.80 5.73 -15.18
C ASN A 78 -9.52 4.89 -15.32
N GLY A 79 -9.05 4.32 -14.18
CA GLY A 79 -7.88 3.45 -14.13
C GLY A 79 -6.53 4.17 -14.11
N SER A 80 -6.49 5.51 -14.05
CA SER A 80 -5.23 6.26 -13.96
C SER A 80 -4.54 6.08 -12.59
N PHE A 81 -5.29 5.73 -11.54
CA PHE A 81 -4.78 5.29 -10.26
C PHE A 81 -5.10 3.80 -10.07
N ASP A 82 -4.10 2.96 -9.82
CA ASP A 82 -4.30 1.53 -9.60
C ASP A 82 -3.31 0.98 -8.55
N VAL A 83 -3.83 0.49 -7.44
CA VAL A 83 -3.03 -0.11 -6.36
C VAL A 83 -2.41 -1.46 -6.74
N THR A 84 -2.81 -2.05 -7.86
CA THR A 84 -2.28 -3.34 -8.33
C THR A 84 -1.01 -3.21 -9.17
N LEU A 85 -0.49 -1.99 -9.36
CA LEU A 85 0.70 -1.69 -10.15
C LEU A 85 2.03 -2.22 -9.57
N GLY A 86 2.01 -2.88 -8.42
CA GLY A 86 3.20 -3.37 -7.73
C GLY A 86 4.19 -4.16 -8.60
N PRO A 87 3.77 -5.09 -9.49
CA PRO A 87 4.67 -5.79 -10.38
C PRO A 87 5.46 -4.84 -11.31
N ILE A 88 4.82 -3.78 -11.78
CA ILE A 88 5.43 -2.76 -12.64
C ILE A 88 6.31 -1.83 -11.82
N SER A 89 5.82 -1.31 -10.69
CA SER A 89 6.58 -0.44 -9.79
C SER A 89 7.91 -1.07 -9.39
N ARG A 90 7.92 -2.37 -9.09
CA ARG A 90 9.16 -3.12 -8.75
C ARG A 90 10.14 -3.15 -9.92
N LEU A 91 9.68 -3.38 -11.15
CA LEU A 91 10.55 -3.35 -12.33
C LEU A 91 11.17 -1.97 -12.55
N TRP A 92 10.39 -0.91 -12.41
CA TRP A 92 10.89 0.46 -12.55
C TRP A 92 11.84 0.87 -11.44
N ARG A 93 11.64 0.41 -10.19
CA ARG A 93 12.61 0.61 -9.10
C ARG A 93 13.96 0.00 -9.45
N ILE A 94 13.99 -1.25 -9.96
CA ILE A 94 15.21 -1.93 -10.40
C ILE A 94 15.85 -1.22 -11.59
N ALA A 95 15.06 -0.85 -12.59
CA ALA A 95 15.50 -0.17 -13.79
C ALA A 95 16.17 1.17 -13.45
N ARG A 96 15.55 1.95 -12.57
CA ARG A 96 16.11 3.22 -12.08
C ARG A 96 17.45 3.04 -11.35
N PHE A 97 17.53 2.02 -10.49
CA PHE A 97 18.79 1.70 -9.80
C PHE A 97 19.90 1.28 -10.78
N ARG A 98 19.55 0.45 -11.76
CA ARG A 98 20.49 -0.05 -12.78
C ARG A 98 20.72 0.92 -13.96
N LYS A 99 19.98 2.03 -14.02
CA LYS A 99 19.98 2.97 -15.14
C LYS A 99 19.74 2.29 -16.51
N THR A 100 18.88 1.27 -16.53
CA THR A 100 18.57 0.49 -17.74
C THR A 100 17.06 0.28 -17.84
N MET A 101 16.53 0.26 -19.06
CA MET A 101 15.10 -0.02 -19.29
C MET A 101 14.76 -1.47 -18.93
N PRO A 102 13.57 -1.74 -18.39
CA PRO A 102 13.10 -3.10 -18.18
C PRO A 102 13.00 -3.83 -19.52
N PRO A 103 13.42 -5.11 -19.61
CA PRO A 103 13.21 -5.91 -20.81
C PRO A 103 11.71 -6.02 -21.16
N ALA A 104 11.37 -5.89 -22.45
CA ALA A 104 9.98 -5.89 -22.92
C ALA A 104 9.19 -7.13 -22.45
N GLY A 105 9.80 -8.32 -22.49
CA GLY A 105 9.14 -9.54 -22.00
C GLY A 105 8.84 -9.53 -20.50
N LYS A 106 9.72 -8.92 -19.67
CA LYS A 106 9.45 -8.75 -18.24
C LYS A 106 8.33 -7.73 -17.98
N LEU A 107 8.28 -6.69 -18.78
CA LEU A 107 7.23 -5.68 -18.70
C LEU A 107 5.86 -6.29 -19.05
N ALA A 108 5.77 -7.04 -20.16
CA ALA A 108 4.56 -7.75 -20.56
C ALA A 108 4.08 -8.74 -19.48
N ALA A 109 5.00 -9.54 -18.92
CA ALA A 109 4.70 -10.45 -17.83
C ALA A 109 4.29 -9.75 -16.52
N ALA A 110 4.75 -8.53 -16.26
CA ALA A 110 4.31 -7.74 -15.11
C ALA A 110 2.91 -7.16 -15.37
N LEU A 111 2.65 -6.66 -16.58
CA LEU A 111 1.35 -6.10 -16.99
C LEU A 111 0.22 -7.13 -16.87
N SER A 112 0.45 -8.40 -17.22
CA SER A 112 -0.57 -9.46 -17.10
C SER A 112 -1.01 -9.76 -15.66
N ARG A 113 -0.34 -9.18 -14.66
CA ARG A 113 -0.65 -9.34 -13.23
C ARG A 113 -1.21 -8.05 -12.60
N VAL A 114 -1.47 -7.05 -13.43
CA VAL A 114 -2.02 -5.76 -13.03
C VAL A 114 -3.48 -5.68 -13.43
N GLY A 115 -4.27 -5.03 -12.63
CA GLY A 115 -5.66 -4.71 -12.90
C GLY A 115 -6.52 -4.80 -11.65
N SER A 116 -7.20 -3.71 -11.31
CA SER A 116 -8.06 -3.61 -10.13
C SER A 116 -9.21 -4.64 -10.15
N HIS A 117 -9.62 -5.11 -11.32
CA HIS A 117 -10.63 -6.19 -11.48
C HIS A 117 -10.16 -7.55 -10.94
N HIS A 118 -8.86 -7.73 -10.68
CA HIS A 118 -8.30 -8.92 -10.03
C HIS A 118 -8.29 -8.81 -8.50
N LEU A 119 -8.57 -7.63 -7.93
CA LEU A 119 -8.71 -7.40 -6.49
C LEU A 119 -10.18 -7.45 -6.11
N SER A 120 -10.59 -8.49 -5.38
CA SER A 120 -11.95 -8.58 -4.81
C SER A 120 -11.89 -8.24 -3.32
N LEU A 121 -12.78 -7.34 -2.87
CA LEU A 121 -12.97 -7.00 -1.46
C LEU A 121 -14.34 -7.49 -1.01
N PHE A 122 -14.41 -8.04 0.21
CA PHE A 122 -15.61 -8.58 0.84
C PHE A 122 -15.88 -7.79 2.14
N PRO A 123 -16.73 -6.74 2.10
CA PRO A 123 -16.91 -5.80 3.21
C PRO A 123 -17.42 -6.47 4.49
N GLU A 124 -18.45 -7.33 4.38
CA GLU A 124 -19.09 -7.97 5.53
C GLU A 124 -18.10 -8.81 6.36
N GLU A 125 -17.17 -9.46 5.68
CA GLU A 125 -16.18 -10.33 6.30
C GLU A 125 -14.85 -9.61 6.55
N ARG A 126 -14.67 -8.40 6.01
CA ARG A 126 -13.38 -7.68 5.94
C ARG A 126 -12.26 -8.57 5.38
N MET A 127 -12.53 -9.18 4.23
CA MET A 127 -11.57 -10.03 3.52
C MET A 127 -11.22 -9.45 2.15
N GLY A 128 -10.06 -9.86 1.64
CA GLY A 128 -9.63 -9.58 0.28
C GLY A 128 -9.19 -10.86 -0.44
N ARG A 129 -9.25 -10.85 -1.76
CA ARG A 129 -8.73 -11.91 -2.62
C ARG A 129 -8.05 -11.31 -3.83
N LEU A 130 -6.91 -11.85 -4.19
CA LEU A 130 -6.18 -11.55 -5.41
C LEU A 130 -6.39 -12.69 -6.41
N GLY A 131 -6.88 -12.35 -7.59
CA GLY A 131 -7.35 -13.32 -8.59
C GLY A 131 -6.27 -13.88 -9.51
N VAL A 132 -5.07 -13.29 -9.50
CA VAL A 132 -3.95 -13.71 -10.37
C VAL A 132 -2.73 -14.01 -9.51
N PRO A 133 -2.02 -15.14 -9.75
CA PRO A 133 -0.78 -15.45 -9.04
C PRO A 133 0.29 -14.38 -9.20
N ASP A 134 1.09 -14.19 -8.15
CA ASP A 134 2.18 -13.22 -8.09
C ASP A 134 1.76 -11.75 -8.31
N MET A 135 0.49 -11.43 -8.06
CA MET A 135 0.06 -10.04 -7.89
C MET A 135 0.80 -9.40 -6.72
N VAL A 136 1.12 -8.14 -6.86
CA VAL A 136 1.74 -7.31 -5.83
C VAL A 136 0.98 -5.99 -5.76
N LEU A 137 0.59 -5.62 -4.55
CA LEU A 137 -0.04 -4.33 -4.32
C LEU A 137 1.02 -3.27 -3.99
N ASP A 138 0.79 -2.05 -4.47
CA ASP A 138 1.60 -0.87 -4.18
C ASP A 138 0.69 0.26 -3.71
N LEU A 139 0.79 0.61 -2.44
CA LEU A 139 0.00 1.68 -1.81
C LEU A 139 0.77 3.00 -1.72
N GLY A 140 1.92 3.12 -2.39
CA GLY A 140 2.80 4.30 -2.29
C GLY A 140 2.14 5.63 -2.66
N GLY A 141 1.07 5.60 -3.48
CA GLY A 141 0.30 6.78 -3.87
C GLY A 141 -0.77 7.21 -2.86
N ILE A 142 -1.14 6.36 -1.88
CA ILE A 142 -2.25 6.63 -0.96
C ILE A 142 -1.87 6.44 0.52
N ALA A 143 -1.01 5.48 0.86
CA ALA A 143 -0.72 5.11 2.23
C ALA A 143 -0.09 6.24 3.06
N LYS A 144 0.69 7.13 2.44
CA LYS A 144 1.33 8.25 3.15
C LYS A 144 0.31 9.30 3.58
N GLY A 145 -0.64 9.64 2.70
CA GLY A 145 -1.75 10.55 3.03
C GLY A 145 -2.62 9.94 4.14
N TYR A 146 -3.01 8.68 3.99
CA TYR A 146 -3.77 7.97 5.01
C TYR A 146 -3.06 7.98 6.37
N ALA A 147 -1.74 7.71 6.40
CA ALA A 147 -0.99 7.75 7.64
C ALA A 147 -0.95 9.17 8.24
N ALA A 148 -0.76 10.21 7.42
CA ALA A 148 -0.79 11.59 7.89
C ALA A 148 -2.14 11.94 8.54
N ASP A 149 -3.26 11.56 7.92
CA ASP A 149 -4.60 11.80 8.47
C ASP A 149 -4.83 11.05 9.79
N ARG A 150 -4.22 9.88 9.96
CA ARG A 150 -4.34 9.08 11.19
C ARG A 150 -3.44 9.56 12.34
N MET A 151 -2.41 10.35 12.02
CA MET A 151 -1.48 10.93 12.99
C MET A 151 -1.99 12.25 13.60
N LEU A 152 -3.05 12.84 13.06
CA LEU A 152 -3.72 14.04 13.58
C LEU A 152 -4.72 13.67 14.67
#